data_5ec5ca7bec49fb27f700f213f4995fe5
#
_entry.id   5ec5ca7bec49fb27f700f213f4995fe5
#
_cell.length_a   1.000
_cell.length_b   1.000
_cell.length_c   1.000
_cell.angle_alpha   90.00
_cell.angle_beta   90.00
_cell.angle_gamma   90.00
#
_symmetry.space_group_name_H-M   'P 1'
#
loop_
_entity.id
_entity.type
_entity.pdbx_description
1 polymer ?
#
loop_
_entity_poly.entity_id
_entity_poly.type
_entity_poly.pdbx_seq_one_letter_code
_entity_poly.pdbx_strand_id
1 'polypeptide(L)'
;MVLLYNGQETANDFRPSLFERDPVNWNTGRDISEELRALYHMKQHPLIREGRFEASDAGHGILCASYRKQERKLYGFFSTHGESGVVRCDLPEGVYANQLGGSAVRVESGFVSCKGEPVVIGVGN
;
A
#
# COMPACT_ATOMS: atom_id res chain seq x y z
N MET A 1 3.96 7.27 -12.25
CA MET A 1 3.55 8.59 -11.71
C MET A 1 2.14 8.43 -11.15
N VAL A 2 1.87 8.91 -9.93
CA VAL A 2 0.51 8.94 -9.35
C VAL A 2 0.01 10.37 -9.45
N LEU A 3 -1.17 10.55 -10.02
CA LEU A 3 -1.87 11.84 -10.08
C LEU A 3 -2.91 11.85 -8.96
N LEU A 4 -2.83 12.84 -8.07
CA LEU A 4 -3.89 13.15 -7.12
C LEU A 4 -4.76 14.25 -7.73
N TYR A 5 -6.06 14.04 -7.72
CA TYR A 5 -7.04 14.98 -8.21
C TYR A 5 -7.79 15.66 -7.06
N ASN A 6 -8.34 16.82 -7.32
CA ASN A 6 -9.10 17.59 -6.32
C ASN A 6 -10.22 16.74 -5.69
N GLY A 7 -10.29 16.71 -4.37
CA GLY A 7 -11.29 16.00 -3.59
C GLY A 7 -10.94 14.55 -3.24
N GLN A 8 -9.81 14.03 -3.72
CA GLN A 8 -9.37 12.69 -3.32
C GLN A 8 -9.00 12.63 -1.83
N GLU A 9 -8.44 13.72 -1.28
CA GLU A 9 -8.11 13.85 0.13
C GLU A 9 -9.32 13.76 1.06
N THR A 10 -10.52 14.08 0.57
CA THR A 10 -11.78 13.91 1.29
C THR A 10 -12.52 12.63 0.89
N ALA A 11 -11.84 11.72 0.19
CA ALA A 11 -12.41 10.48 -0.35
C ALA A 11 -13.73 10.73 -1.10
N ASN A 12 -13.78 11.82 -1.89
CA ASN A 12 -14.94 12.15 -2.72
C ASN A 12 -15.06 11.11 -3.85
N ASP A 13 -16.15 10.38 -3.87
CA ASP A 13 -16.45 9.32 -4.83
C ASP A 13 -17.46 9.78 -5.92
N PHE A 14 -17.83 11.05 -5.90
CA PHE A 14 -18.72 11.63 -6.89
C PHE A 14 -17.99 11.83 -8.23
N ARG A 15 -18.59 11.38 -9.33
CA ARG A 15 -18.09 11.61 -10.68
C ARG A 15 -18.58 12.99 -11.19
N PRO A 16 -17.67 13.96 -11.35
CA PRO A 16 -18.08 15.28 -11.82
C PRO A 16 -18.59 15.27 -13.26
N SER A 17 -19.53 16.15 -13.56
CA SER A 17 -19.96 16.43 -14.93
C SER A 17 -18.84 17.09 -15.72
N LEU A 18 -18.74 16.75 -17.01
CA LEU A 18 -17.81 17.41 -17.93
C LEU A 18 -18.42 18.68 -18.56
N PHE A 19 -19.72 18.89 -18.41
CA PHE A 19 -20.47 19.92 -19.13
C PHE A 19 -21.18 20.93 -18.22
N GLU A 20 -21.23 20.66 -16.92
CA GLU A 20 -21.90 21.50 -15.95
C GLU A 20 -20.95 21.95 -14.84
N ARG A 21 -21.31 23.05 -14.16
CA ARG A 21 -20.57 23.46 -12.98
C ARG A 21 -20.84 22.50 -11.83
N ASP A 22 -19.84 21.70 -11.52
CA ASP A 22 -19.92 20.64 -10.53
C ASP A 22 -18.79 20.79 -9.51
N PRO A 23 -19.03 21.54 -8.41
CA PRO A 23 -18.00 21.82 -7.44
C PRO A 23 -17.63 20.57 -6.64
N VAL A 24 -16.36 20.45 -6.28
CA VAL A 24 -15.88 19.38 -5.41
C VAL A 24 -16.57 19.46 -4.05
N ASN A 25 -17.12 18.36 -3.57
CA ASN A 25 -17.63 18.26 -2.22
C ASN A 25 -16.47 18.04 -1.23
N TRP A 26 -16.09 19.09 -0.53
CA TRP A 26 -15.04 19.06 0.50
C TRP A 26 -15.56 18.54 1.86
N ASN A 27 -16.87 18.40 2.04
CA ASN A 27 -17.52 17.99 3.29
C ASN A 27 -18.11 16.57 3.18
N THR A 28 -17.30 15.60 2.77
CA THR A 28 -17.74 14.21 2.66
C THR A 28 -17.86 13.49 4.00
N GLY A 29 -17.35 14.10 5.10
CA GLY A 29 -17.21 13.47 6.40
C GLY A 29 -16.05 12.47 6.47
N ARG A 30 -15.25 12.36 5.41
CA ARG A 30 -14.05 11.51 5.33
C ARG A 30 -12.83 12.38 5.06
N ASP A 31 -11.68 11.97 5.62
CA ASP A 31 -10.38 12.59 5.40
C ASP A 31 -9.32 11.49 5.32
N ILE A 32 -8.66 11.35 4.19
CA ILE A 32 -7.58 10.40 3.96
C ILE A 32 -6.22 11.09 3.77
N SER A 33 -6.09 12.31 4.28
CA SER A 33 -4.87 13.10 4.14
C SER A 33 -3.65 12.44 4.81
N GLU A 34 -3.87 11.76 5.93
CA GLU A 34 -2.79 11.03 6.63
C GLU A 34 -2.30 9.83 5.82
N GLU A 35 -3.21 9.07 5.22
CA GLU A 35 -2.89 7.94 4.34
C GLU A 35 -2.11 8.43 3.10
N LEU A 36 -2.57 9.53 2.49
CA LEU A 36 -1.88 10.15 1.35
C LEU A 36 -0.48 10.63 1.75
N ARG A 37 -0.32 11.18 2.96
CA ARG A 37 0.96 11.63 3.50
C ARG A 37 1.90 10.44 3.74
N ALA A 38 1.39 9.35 4.32
CA ALA A 38 2.16 8.12 4.52
C ALA A 38 2.63 7.53 3.17
N LEU A 39 1.77 7.49 2.17
CA LEU A 39 2.12 7.05 0.81
C LEU A 39 3.15 7.98 0.15
N TYR A 40 3.06 9.29 0.37
CA TYR A 40 4.07 10.24 -0.12
C TYR A 40 5.44 9.97 0.50
N HIS A 41 5.51 9.76 1.81
CA HIS A 41 6.76 9.40 2.49
C HIS A 41 7.32 8.07 1.99
N MET A 42 6.47 7.08 1.80
CA MET A 42 6.87 5.80 1.23
C MET A 42 7.50 5.93 -0.15
N LYS A 43 6.99 6.81 -1.03
CA LYS A 43 7.60 7.07 -2.34
C LYS A 43 9.04 7.58 -2.27
N GLN A 44 9.48 8.10 -1.13
CA GLN A 44 10.87 8.51 -0.93
C GLN A 44 11.79 7.33 -0.59
N HIS A 45 11.23 6.15 -0.33
CA HIS A 45 12.01 4.95 -0.01
C HIS A 45 12.98 4.61 -1.16
N PRO A 46 14.29 4.41 -0.88
CA PRO A 46 15.29 4.20 -1.92
C PRO A 46 14.97 3.03 -2.86
N LEU A 47 14.41 1.94 -2.34
CA LEU A 47 14.01 0.80 -3.17
C LEU A 47 12.86 1.12 -4.13
N ILE A 48 11.93 2.01 -3.78
CA ILE A 48 10.86 2.43 -4.68
C ILE A 48 11.40 3.28 -5.83
N ARG A 49 12.47 4.03 -5.58
CA ARG A 49 13.10 4.88 -6.59
C ARG A 49 14.05 4.11 -7.52
N GLU A 50 14.73 3.09 -7.02
CA GLU A 50 15.87 2.47 -7.68
C GLU A 50 15.73 0.95 -7.86
N GLY A 51 14.77 0.34 -7.17
CA GLY A 51 14.55 -1.10 -7.21
C GLY A 51 13.78 -1.55 -8.45
N ARG A 52 13.96 -2.81 -8.81
CA ARG A 52 13.12 -3.46 -9.81
C ARG A 52 11.75 -3.74 -9.19
N PHE A 53 10.72 -3.21 -9.82
CA PHE A 53 9.32 -3.41 -9.44
C PHE A 53 8.76 -4.69 -10.04
N GLU A 54 8.04 -5.45 -9.24
CA GLU A 54 7.23 -6.59 -9.69
C GLU A 54 5.88 -6.55 -8.96
N ALA A 55 4.81 -6.94 -9.67
CA ALA A 55 3.50 -7.11 -9.09
C ALA A 55 2.93 -8.48 -9.49
N SER A 56 2.25 -9.14 -8.57
CA SER A 56 1.66 -10.47 -8.79
C SER A 56 0.43 -10.66 -7.91
N ASP A 57 -0.42 -11.58 -8.31
CA ASP A 57 -1.47 -12.09 -7.44
C ASP A 57 -0.83 -13.01 -6.38
N ALA A 58 -1.06 -12.69 -5.12
CA ALA A 58 -0.60 -13.51 -3.99
C ALA A 58 -1.64 -14.56 -3.55
N GLY A 59 -2.78 -14.60 -4.23
CA GLY A 59 -3.95 -15.38 -3.85
C GLY A 59 -4.84 -14.68 -2.81
N HIS A 60 -5.99 -15.24 -2.53
CA HIS A 60 -6.96 -14.74 -1.54
C HIS A 60 -7.42 -13.29 -1.78
N GLY A 61 -7.45 -12.80 -3.04
CA GLY A 61 -7.78 -11.41 -3.34
C GLY A 61 -6.71 -10.40 -2.90
N ILE A 62 -5.48 -10.87 -2.66
CA ILE A 62 -4.37 -10.04 -2.19
C ILE A 62 -3.36 -9.85 -3.32
N LEU A 63 -3.11 -8.59 -3.67
CA LEU A 63 -2.05 -8.19 -4.59
C LEU A 63 -0.72 -8.10 -3.82
N CYS A 64 0.32 -8.73 -4.35
CA CYS A 64 1.70 -8.53 -3.91
C CYS A 64 2.41 -7.56 -4.86
N ALA A 65 2.94 -6.48 -4.31
CA ALA A 65 3.85 -5.57 -5.00
C ALA A 65 5.22 -5.65 -4.33
N SER A 66 6.29 -5.74 -5.10
CA SER A 66 7.64 -5.80 -4.53
C SER A 66 8.64 -4.93 -5.27
N TYR A 67 9.61 -4.43 -4.52
CA TYR A 67 10.79 -3.78 -5.06
C TYR A 67 12.04 -4.51 -4.57
N ARG A 68 12.98 -4.75 -5.47
CA ARG A 68 14.22 -5.48 -5.17
C ARG A 68 15.44 -4.78 -5.78
N LYS A 69 16.51 -4.71 -5.00
CA LYS A 69 17.83 -4.26 -5.47
C LYS A 69 18.90 -4.97 -4.66
N GLN A 70 19.66 -5.88 -5.27
CA GLN A 70 20.60 -6.78 -4.59
C GLN A 70 19.89 -7.58 -3.47
N GLU A 71 20.40 -7.56 -2.24
CA GLU A 71 19.81 -8.23 -1.08
C GLU A 71 18.68 -7.44 -0.41
N ARG A 72 18.41 -6.23 -0.90
CA ARG A 72 17.37 -5.36 -0.35
C ARG A 72 16.04 -5.69 -0.98
N LYS A 73 15.00 -5.83 -0.15
CA LYS A 73 13.65 -6.20 -0.58
C LYS A 73 12.61 -5.39 0.18
N LEU A 74 11.61 -4.92 -0.52
CA LEU A 74 10.42 -4.29 0.03
C LEU A 74 9.19 -4.97 -0.55
N TYR A 75 8.30 -5.42 0.29
CA TYR A 75 7.04 -6.05 -0.08
C TYR A 75 5.86 -5.22 0.37
N GLY A 76 4.88 -5.07 -0.51
CA GLY A 76 3.55 -4.57 -0.19
C GLY A 76 2.51 -5.64 -0.47
N PHE A 77 1.61 -5.88 0.48
CA PHE A 77 0.46 -6.76 0.34
C PHE A 77 -0.81 -5.93 0.52
N PHE A 78 -1.65 -5.95 -0.51
CA PHE A 78 -2.83 -5.08 -0.58
C PHE A 78 -4.06 -5.92 -0.92
N SER A 79 -5.05 -5.91 -0.04
CA SER A 79 -6.38 -6.43 -0.34
C SER A 79 -7.24 -5.32 -0.92
N THR A 80 -7.97 -5.60 -2.00
CA THR A 80 -8.87 -4.62 -2.63
C THR A 80 -10.26 -4.59 -2.01
N HIS A 81 -10.64 -5.63 -1.26
CA HIS A 81 -11.95 -5.78 -0.66
C HIS A 81 -11.90 -6.15 0.84
N GLY A 82 -10.73 -5.99 1.47
CA GLY A 82 -10.57 -6.32 2.89
C GLY A 82 -10.40 -7.82 3.17
N GLU A 83 -10.06 -8.62 2.16
CA GLU A 83 -9.83 -10.06 2.34
C GLU A 83 -8.63 -10.31 3.24
N SER A 84 -8.74 -11.40 4.01
CA SER A 84 -7.66 -11.91 4.84
C SER A 84 -7.08 -13.20 4.25
N GLY A 85 -5.80 -13.41 4.42
CA GLY A 85 -5.14 -14.61 3.90
C GLY A 85 -3.70 -14.75 4.34
N VAL A 86 -3.15 -15.93 4.11
CA VAL A 86 -1.72 -16.22 4.34
C VAL A 86 -1.05 -16.27 2.97
N VAL A 87 -0.07 -15.39 2.78
CA VAL A 87 0.60 -15.22 1.48
C VAL A 87 2.10 -15.50 1.59
N ARG A 88 2.71 -15.92 0.49
CA ARG A 88 4.16 -16.16 0.43
C ARG A 88 4.94 -14.87 0.52
N CYS A 89 6.02 -14.90 1.32
CA CYS A 89 6.96 -13.81 1.49
C CYS A 89 8.38 -14.39 1.68
N ASP A 90 9.32 -14.03 0.83
CA ASP A 90 10.69 -14.54 0.89
C ASP A 90 11.63 -13.65 1.73
N LEU A 91 11.08 -12.85 2.64
CA LEU A 91 11.86 -12.19 3.69
C LEU A 91 12.30 -13.21 4.74
N PRO A 92 13.43 -12.97 5.44
CA PRO A 92 13.82 -13.77 6.59
C PRO A 92 12.73 -13.85 7.65
N GLU A 93 12.71 -14.94 8.40
CA GLU A 93 11.81 -15.06 9.55
C GLU A 93 12.06 -13.94 10.57
N GLY A 94 11.00 -13.36 11.09
CA GLY A 94 11.10 -12.27 12.04
C GLY A 94 9.84 -11.45 12.18
N VAL A 95 9.97 -10.40 12.98
CA VAL A 95 8.90 -9.40 13.19
C VAL A 95 9.33 -8.10 12.53
N TYR A 96 8.48 -7.57 11.69
CA TYR A 96 8.72 -6.37 10.87
C TYR A 96 7.74 -5.28 11.25
N ALA A 97 8.23 -4.06 11.38
CA ALA A 97 7.36 -2.90 11.45
C ALA A 97 6.63 -2.70 10.10
N ASN A 98 5.32 -2.52 10.13
CA ASN A 98 4.59 -2.12 8.94
C ASN A 98 4.90 -0.64 8.63
N GLN A 99 5.48 -0.38 7.47
CA GLN A 99 5.94 0.97 7.08
C GLN A 99 4.78 1.93 6.79
N LEU A 100 3.56 1.42 6.65
CA LEU A 100 2.33 2.25 6.56
C LEU A 100 1.73 2.57 7.94
N GLY A 101 2.34 2.09 9.01
CA GLY A 101 1.80 2.17 10.38
C GLY A 101 0.99 0.94 10.76
N GLY A 102 0.39 0.98 11.95
CA GLY A 102 -0.39 -0.14 12.48
C GLY A 102 0.45 -1.21 13.18
N SER A 103 -0.06 -2.43 13.22
CA SER A 103 0.56 -3.54 13.94
C SER A 103 1.81 -4.08 13.23
N ALA A 104 2.78 -4.52 14.03
CA ALA A 104 3.92 -5.27 13.51
C ALA A 104 3.46 -6.58 12.85
N VAL A 105 4.17 -6.98 11.81
CA VAL A 105 3.86 -8.13 10.96
C VAL A 105 4.92 -9.20 11.14
N ARG A 106 4.50 -10.45 11.33
CA ARG A 106 5.41 -11.59 11.45
C ARG A 106 5.54 -12.33 10.12
N VAL A 107 6.78 -12.58 9.72
CA VAL A 107 7.13 -13.54 8.67
C VAL A 107 7.54 -14.84 9.36
N GLU A 108 6.88 -15.93 9.04
CA GLU A 108 7.10 -17.26 9.62
C GLU A 108 7.00 -18.32 8.53
N SER A 109 8.01 -19.21 8.46
CA SER A 109 8.10 -20.29 7.47
C SER A 109 7.93 -19.84 6.01
N GLY A 110 8.33 -18.60 5.70
CA GLY A 110 8.20 -18.02 4.35
C GLY A 110 6.80 -17.48 4.03
N PHE A 111 5.99 -17.19 5.05
CA PHE A 111 4.64 -16.68 4.89
C PHE A 111 4.36 -15.46 5.79
N VAL A 112 3.39 -14.65 5.36
CA VAL A 112 2.82 -13.52 6.09
C VAL A 112 1.32 -13.68 6.18
N SER A 113 0.75 -13.38 7.35
CA SER A 113 -0.69 -13.30 7.55
C SER A 113 -1.17 -11.87 7.31
N CYS A 114 -2.00 -11.68 6.30
CA CYS A 114 -2.68 -10.42 5.99
C CYS A 114 -4.10 -10.45 6.56
N LYS A 115 -4.53 -9.36 7.19
CA LYS A 115 -5.83 -9.26 7.88
C LYS A 115 -6.78 -8.26 7.20
N GLY A 116 -6.60 -8.03 5.89
CA GLY A 116 -7.37 -7.06 5.12
C GLY A 116 -6.80 -5.65 5.11
N GLU A 117 -5.90 -5.32 6.03
CA GLU A 117 -5.19 -4.05 6.05
C GLU A 117 -3.95 -4.08 5.14
N PRO A 118 -3.54 -2.94 4.56
CA PRO A 118 -2.33 -2.88 3.76
C PRO A 118 -1.08 -3.12 4.63
N VAL A 119 -0.20 -3.97 4.13
CA VAL A 119 1.05 -4.35 4.79
C VAL A 119 2.23 -3.96 3.90
N VAL A 120 3.19 -3.19 4.43
CA VAL A 120 4.46 -2.92 3.75
C VAL A 120 5.62 -3.22 4.70
N ILE A 121 6.44 -4.20 4.31
CA ILE A 121 7.57 -4.70 5.11
C ILE A 121 8.80 -4.92 4.23
N GLY A 122 9.99 -4.81 4.78
CA GLY A 122 11.21 -4.98 4.00
C GLY A 122 12.48 -5.17 4.83
N VAL A 123 13.58 -5.47 4.11
CA VAL A 123 14.94 -5.61 4.67
C VAL A 123 15.94 -4.77 3.89
N GLY A 124 17.02 -4.37 4.58
CA GLY A 124 18.15 -3.65 3.97
C GLY A 124 17.89 -2.16 3.76
N ASN A 125 17.27 -1.51 4.73
CA ASN A 125 17.16 -0.03 4.76
C ASN A 125 18.52 0.64 4.80
#